data_1e0a88ca9758e7cc76ea42376c433d35
#
_entry.id   1e0a88ca9758e7cc76ea42376c433d35
#
_cell.length_a   1.000
_cell.length_b   1.000
_cell.length_c   1.000
_cell.angle_alpha   90.00
_cell.angle_beta   90.00
_cell.angle_gamma   90.00
#
_symmetry.space_group_name_H-M   'P 1'
#
loop_
_entity.id
_entity.type
_entity.pdbx_description
1 polymer ?
#
loop_
_entity_poly.entity_id
_entity_poly.type
_entity_poly.pdbx_seq_one_letter_code
_entity_poly.pdbx_strand_id
1 'polypeptide(L)'
;MKNTNKYGFYSGGYIFDRIDRYALRTLNNSYPETKNELWFTSHCSINYKKQLCHTDSTYMRTTMFQKLSDRALVGIEFIQGRTIIALGYVEFAKTKDNYCKVKNKTKKKGISDV
;
A
#
# COMPACT_ATOMS: atom_id res chain seq x y z
N MET A 1 4.81 -3.82 20.03
CA MET A 1 5.83 -3.17 19.20
C MET A 1 5.39 -1.81 18.73
N LYS A 2 6.20 -0.83 18.91
CA LYS A 2 5.85 0.53 18.54
C LYS A 2 6.46 0.88 17.19
N ASN A 3 5.68 1.54 16.36
CA ASN A 3 6.14 1.99 15.05
C ASN A 3 6.70 3.41 15.13
N THR A 4 7.30 3.74 16.26
CA THR A 4 7.86 5.08 16.51
C THR A 4 9.37 5.03 16.54
N ASN A 5 10.00 6.14 16.14
CA ASN A 5 11.43 6.28 16.26
C ASN A 5 11.80 6.74 17.68
N LYS A 6 13.09 6.95 17.93
CA LYS A 6 13.57 7.31 19.26
C LYS A 6 13.05 8.65 19.77
N TYR A 7 12.50 9.48 18.91
CA TYR A 7 11.92 10.77 19.28
C TYR A 7 10.43 10.71 19.54
N GLY A 8 9.81 9.52 19.43
CA GLY A 8 8.39 9.37 19.64
C GLY A 8 7.53 9.63 18.42
N PHE A 9 8.12 9.82 17.26
CA PHE A 9 7.37 10.01 16.03
C PHE A 9 7.22 8.68 15.30
N TYR A 10 6.07 8.48 14.70
CA TYR A 10 5.86 7.30 13.87
C TYR A 10 6.76 7.35 12.65
N SER A 11 7.30 6.21 12.28
CA SER A 11 8.21 6.11 11.14
C SER A 11 7.47 6.33 9.83
N GLY A 12 8.22 6.75 8.81
CA GLY A 12 7.69 6.84 7.46
C GLY A 12 7.19 5.50 6.96
N GLY A 13 7.83 4.40 7.38
CA GLY A 13 7.40 3.05 7.00
C GLY A 13 6.03 2.70 7.53
N TYR A 14 5.66 3.19 8.71
CA TYR A 14 4.31 2.99 9.25
C TYR A 14 3.27 3.63 8.33
N ILE A 15 3.51 4.89 7.94
CA ILE A 15 2.58 5.63 7.08
C ILE A 15 2.52 4.99 5.70
N PHE A 16 3.68 4.59 5.16
CA PHE A 16 3.78 3.91 3.88
C PHE A 16 2.91 2.66 3.86
N ASP A 17 3.05 1.82 4.88
CA ASP A 17 2.30 0.57 4.97
C ASP A 17 0.80 0.82 5.01
N ARG A 18 0.38 1.81 5.79
CA ARG A 18 -1.04 2.16 5.90
C ARG A 18 -1.60 2.64 4.58
N ILE A 19 -0.86 3.49 3.87
CA ILE A 19 -1.30 4.02 2.58
C ILE A 19 -1.39 2.91 1.55
N ASP A 20 -0.39 2.04 1.49
CA ASP A 20 -0.37 0.95 0.52
C ASP A 20 -1.56 0.00 0.74
N ARG A 21 -1.83 -0.36 1.99
CA ARG A 21 -2.95 -1.23 2.32
C ARG A 21 -4.29 -0.58 2.02
N TYR A 22 -4.42 0.71 2.29
CA TYR A 22 -5.66 1.43 2.01
C TYR A 22 -5.91 1.51 0.51
N ALA A 23 -4.86 1.72 -0.27
CA ALA A 23 -4.96 1.78 -1.72
C ALA A 23 -5.44 0.44 -2.30
N LEU A 24 -4.89 -0.67 -1.82
CA LEU A 24 -5.32 -1.99 -2.28
C LEU A 24 -6.77 -2.25 -1.92
N ARG A 25 -7.18 -1.87 -0.72
CA ARG A 25 -8.56 -2.01 -0.29
C ARG A 25 -9.50 -1.18 -1.16
N THR A 26 -9.08 0.03 -1.52
CA THR A 26 -9.85 0.89 -2.43
C THR A 26 -10.05 0.20 -3.77
N LEU A 27 -8.99 -0.38 -4.33
CA LEU A 27 -9.07 -1.12 -5.59
C LEU A 27 -10.04 -2.29 -5.47
N ASN A 28 -9.88 -3.12 -4.45
CA ASN A 28 -10.68 -4.32 -4.26
C ASN A 28 -12.16 -4.00 -4.00
N ASN A 29 -12.43 -2.93 -3.27
CA ASN A 29 -13.82 -2.55 -2.97
C ASN A 29 -14.51 -1.93 -4.17
N SER A 30 -13.78 -1.17 -4.97
CA SER A 30 -14.35 -0.52 -6.16
C SER A 30 -14.52 -1.49 -7.32
N TYR A 31 -13.63 -2.49 -7.41
CA TYR A 31 -13.66 -3.50 -8.46
C TYR A 31 -13.47 -4.88 -7.82
N PRO A 32 -14.56 -5.49 -7.32
CA PRO A 32 -14.44 -6.74 -6.55
C PRO A 32 -13.76 -7.88 -7.28
N GLU A 33 -13.80 -7.88 -8.62
CA GLU A 33 -13.14 -8.92 -9.40
C GLU A 33 -11.61 -8.92 -9.17
N THR A 34 -11.04 -7.79 -8.75
CA THR A 34 -9.58 -7.72 -8.53
C THR A 34 -9.13 -8.61 -7.38
N LYS A 35 -10.04 -9.00 -6.49
CA LYS A 35 -9.69 -9.91 -5.39
C LYS A 35 -9.27 -11.29 -5.88
N ASN A 36 -9.74 -11.68 -7.06
CA ASN A 36 -9.43 -12.96 -7.65
C ASN A 36 -8.37 -12.87 -8.73
N GLU A 37 -7.78 -11.69 -8.89
CA GLU A 37 -6.75 -11.43 -9.88
C GLU A 37 -5.42 -11.17 -9.18
N LEU A 38 -4.34 -11.28 -9.92
CA LEU A 38 -3.00 -11.11 -9.38
C LEU A 38 -2.55 -9.66 -9.59
N TRP A 39 -2.80 -8.83 -8.59
CA TRP A 39 -2.39 -7.45 -8.59
C TRP A 39 -1.27 -7.24 -7.58
N PHE A 40 -0.31 -6.40 -7.91
CA PHE A 40 0.78 -6.07 -7.00
C PHE A 40 1.12 -4.59 -7.10
N THR A 41 1.70 -4.04 -6.03
CA THR A 41 2.15 -2.66 -6.02
C THR A 41 3.39 -2.54 -6.88
N SER A 42 3.29 -1.82 -8.00
CA SER A 42 4.41 -1.64 -8.90
C SER A 42 5.18 -0.35 -8.61
N HIS A 43 4.54 0.60 -7.98
CA HIS A 43 5.17 1.86 -7.61
C HIS A 43 4.40 2.50 -6.47
N CYS A 44 5.13 3.12 -5.56
CA CYS A 44 4.51 3.86 -4.48
C CYS A 44 5.41 5.02 -4.11
N SER A 45 4.84 6.22 -4.07
CA SER A 45 5.57 7.39 -3.65
C SER A 45 4.78 8.12 -2.59
N ILE A 46 5.49 8.65 -1.59
CA ILE A 46 4.86 9.35 -0.49
C ILE A 46 5.60 10.65 -0.22
N ASN A 47 4.83 11.71 -0.08
CA ASN A 47 5.35 13.00 0.29
C ASN A 47 4.91 13.29 1.73
N TYR A 48 5.86 13.22 2.65
CA TYR A 48 5.60 13.44 4.06
C TYR A 48 5.57 14.93 4.35
N LYS A 49 4.46 15.41 4.90
CA LYS A 49 4.26 16.84 5.18
C LYS A 49 4.47 17.19 6.64
N LYS A 50 4.08 16.28 7.54
CA LYS A 50 4.14 16.49 8.98
C LYS A 50 4.55 15.20 9.66
N GLN A 51 5.09 15.34 10.88
CA GLN A 51 5.42 14.18 11.69
C GLN A 51 4.17 13.70 12.41
N LEU A 52 4.10 12.40 12.63
CA LEU A 52 2.98 11.77 13.32
C LEU A 52 3.44 11.29 14.68
N CYS A 53 2.86 11.85 15.74
CA CYS A 53 3.22 11.51 17.12
C CYS A 53 2.29 10.48 17.74
N HIS A 54 1.05 10.46 17.30
CA HIS A 54 0.04 9.50 17.77
C HIS A 54 -0.94 9.25 16.64
N THR A 55 -1.80 8.26 16.83
CA THR A 55 -2.72 7.84 15.76
C THR A 55 -4.16 8.30 16.00
N ASP A 56 -4.40 9.08 17.03
CA ASP A 56 -5.74 9.58 17.30
C ASP A 56 -6.21 10.48 16.17
N SER A 57 -7.47 10.31 15.77
CA SER A 57 -8.11 11.12 14.74
C SER A 57 -7.43 11.03 13.38
N THR A 58 -6.70 9.94 13.12
CA THR A 58 -6.12 9.71 11.80
C THR A 58 -7.12 9.00 10.91
N TYR A 59 -7.10 9.37 9.64
CA TYR A 59 -7.89 8.68 8.62
C TYR A 59 -7.25 8.93 7.27
N MET A 60 -7.68 8.13 6.30
CA MET A 60 -7.19 8.27 4.93
C MET A 60 -8.35 8.55 4.00
N ARG A 61 -8.04 9.24 2.91
CA ARG A 61 -9.02 9.63 1.93
C ARG A 61 -8.42 9.48 0.54
N THR A 62 -9.21 8.89 -0.36
CA THR A 62 -8.81 8.77 -1.76
C THR A 62 -9.03 10.10 -2.45
N THR A 63 -7.99 10.61 -3.10
CA THR A 63 -8.07 11.87 -3.84
C THR A 63 -8.16 11.65 -5.34
N MET A 64 -7.70 10.49 -5.81
CA MET A 64 -7.72 10.15 -7.21
C MET A 64 -7.75 8.64 -7.35
N PHE A 65 -8.53 8.14 -8.28
CA PHE A 65 -8.58 6.70 -8.53
C PHE A 65 -8.87 6.47 -10.00
N GLN A 66 -8.02 5.69 -10.64
CA GLN A 66 -8.18 5.33 -12.03
C GLN A 66 -7.81 3.87 -12.20
N LYS A 67 -8.68 3.10 -12.82
CA LYS A 67 -8.40 1.70 -13.12
C LYS A 67 -8.43 1.49 -14.63
N LEU A 68 -7.36 0.91 -15.14
CA LEU A 68 -7.26 0.43 -16.51
C LEU A 68 -7.33 -1.10 -16.47
N SER A 69 -7.23 -1.74 -17.63
CA SER A 69 -7.36 -3.20 -17.67
C SER A 69 -6.25 -3.91 -16.88
N ASP A 70 -5.04 -3.38 -16.92
CA ASP A 70 -3.88 -4.01 -16.28
C ASP A 70 -3.14 -3.09 -15.32
N ARG A 71 -3.71 -1.92 -15.01
CA ARG A 71 -3.09 -0.96 -14.11
C ARG A 71 -4.14 -0.24 -13.30
N ALA A 72 -3.76 0.18 -12.12
CA ALA A 72 -4.61 1.02 -11.29
C ALA A 72 -3.75 2.06 -10.58
N LEU A 73 -4.29 3.26 -10.44
CA LEU A 73 -3.61 4.40 -9.83
C LEU A 73 -4.50 4.92 -8.72
N VAL A 74 -3.93 5.09 -7.53
CA VAL A 74 -4.69 5.57 -6.37
C VAL A 74 -3.90 6.67 -5.69
N GLY A 75 -4.50 7.86 -5.58
CA GLY A 75 -3.95 8.95 -4.79
C GLY A 75 -4.64 8.99 -3.44
N ILE A 76 -3.87 9.17 -2.38
CA ILE A 76 -4.38 9.08 -1.01
C ILE A 76 -3.82 10.21 -0.16
N GLU A 77 -4.67 10.77 0.70
CA GLU A 77 -4.25 11.66 1.77
C GLU A 77 -4.31 10.93 3.09
N PHE A 78 -3.24 11.02 3.86
CA PHE A 78 -3.19 10.57 5.24
C PHE A 78 -3.37 11.79 6.12
N ILE A 79 -4.47 11.83 6.87
CA ILE A 79 -4.90 13.04 7.57
C ILE A 79 -5.02 12.78 9.07
N GLN A 80 -4.62 13.76 9.87
CA GLN A 80 -4.88 13.75 11.29
C GLN A 80 -5.66 15.01 11.63
N GLY A 81 -6.91 14.82 12.08
CA GLY A 81 -7.79 15.96 12.33
C GLY A 81 -8.05 16.72 11.04
N ARG A 82 -7.47 17.90 10.93
CA ARG A 82 -7.57 18.73 9.73
C ARG A 82 -6.23 18.93 9.05
N THR A 83 -5.21 18.21 9.50
CA THR A 83 -3.85 18.38 9.00
C THR A 83 -3.47 17.25 8.10
N ILE A 84 -2.97 17.57 6.90
CA ILE A 84 -2.45 16.55 5.99
C ILE A 84 -1.06 16.16 6.49
N ILE A 85 -0.91 14.89 6.84
CA ILE A 85 0.35 14.33 7.32
C ILE A 85 1.21 13.88 6.14
N ALA A 86 0.57 13.23 5.14
CA ALA A 86 1.29 12.72 3.99
C ALA A 86 0.37 12.60 2.79
N LEU A 87 0.96 12.70 1.61
CA LEU A 87 0.27 12.47 0.35
C LEU A 87 0.91 11.25 -0.29
N GLY A 88 0.09 10.27 -0.63
CA GLY A 88 0.56 9.03 -1.23
C GLY A 88 0.03 8.83 -2.63
N TYR A 89 0.81 8.14 -3.44
CA TYR A 89 0.42 7.76 -4.79
C TYR A 89 0.87 6.33 -5.00
N VAL A 90 -0.08 5.45 -5.29
CA VAL A 90 0.20 4.03 -5.41
C VAL A 90 -0.25 3.55 -6.79
N GLU A 91 0.66 2.86 -7.48
CA GLU A 91 0.34 2.20 -8.74
C GLU A 91 0.33 0.70 -8.52
N PHE A 92 -0.69 0.06 -9.06
CA PHE A 92 -0.78 -1.39 -9.08
C PHE A 92 -0.69 -1.87 -10.51
N ALA A 93 -0.09 -3.03 -10.68
CA ALA A 93 -0.03 -3.71 -11.97
C ALA A 93 -0.63 -5.10 -11.82
N LYS A 94 -1.32 -5.53 -12.85
CA LYS A 94 -1.89 -6.86 -12.91
C LYS A 94 -0.94 -7.78 -13.65
N THR A 95 -0.74 -8.98 -13.14
CA THR A 95 0.06 -9.98 -13.81
C THR A 95 -0.79 -11.23 -14.10
N LYS A 96 -0.46 -11.90 -15.16
CA LYS A 96 -1.13 -13.16 -15.51
C LYS A 96 -0.46 -14.34 -14.84
N ASP A 97 0.81 -14.20 -14.48
CA ASP A 97 1.60 -15.32 -13.98
C ASP A 97 1.64 -15.30 -12.46
N ASN A 98 1.36 -16.44 -11.86
CA ASN A 98 1.54 -16.60 -10.43
C ASN A 98 2.99 -16.97 -10.15
N TYR A 99 3.84 -15.97 -10.19
CA TYR A 99 5.27 -16.15 -10.04
C TYR A 99 5.64 -16.75 -8.69
N CYS A 100 4.96 -16.34 -7.64
CA CYS A 100 5.21 -16.86 -6.30
C CYS A 100 4.86 -18.35 -6.20
N LYS A 101 3.81 -18.79 -6.87
CA LYS A 101 3.41 -20.18 -6.87
C LYS A 101 4.45 -21.05 -7.56
N VAL A 102 4.97 -20.59 -8.69
CA VAL A 102 6.05 -21.32 -9.39
C VAL A 102 7.27 -21.43 -8.49
N LYS A 103 7.62 -20.37 -7.82
CA LYS A 103 8.77 -20.35 -6.92
C LYS A 103 8.58 -21.29 -5.74
N ASN A 104 7.38 -21.35 -5.19
CA ASN A 104 7.06 -22.26 -4.09
C ASN A 104 7.19 -23.72 -4.50
N LYS A 105 6.80 -24.06 -5.73
CA LYS A 105 7.00 -25.41 -6.25
C LYS A 105 8.48 -25.78 -6.32
N THR A 106 9.31 -24.85 -6.73
CA THR A 106 10.75 -25.04 -6.76
C THR A 106 11.29 -25.32 -5.38
N LYS A 107 10.84 -24.58 -4.38
CA LYS A 107 11.23 -24.80 -2.99
C LYS A 107 10.84 -26.19 -2.50
N LYS A 108 9.65 -26.65 -2.87
CA LYS A 108 9.17 -27.98 -2.48
C LYS A 108 10.07 -29.09 -3.01
N LYS A 109 10.80 -28.83 -4.05
CA LYS A 109 11.75 -29.79 -4.61
C LYS A 109 13.09 -29.76 -3.90
N GLY A 110 13.18 -29.05 -2.80
CA GLY A 110 14.40 -29.01 -2.00
C GLY A 110 15.39 -27.95 -2.39
N ILE A 111 15.03 -27.06 -3.27
CA ILE A 111 15.92 -25.98 -3.71
C ILE A 111 15.71 -24.79 -2.79
N SER A 112 16.81 -24.33 -2.20
CA SER A 112 16.77 -23.16 -1.33
C SER A 112 16.83 -21.90 -2.17
N ASP A 113 16.00 -20.94 -1.82
CA ASP A 113 15.97 -19.65 -2.47
C ASP A 113 16.58 -18.56 -1.65
N VAL A 114 17.29 -18.91 -0.71
CA VAL A 114 17.82 -17.99 0.27
C VAL A 114 18.10 -16.60 -0.26
#